data_d9ffe7b4c9e60418667cfce58335323c
#
_entry.id   d9ffe7b4c9e60418667cfce58335323c
#
_cell.length_a   1.000
_cell.length_b   1.000
_cell.length_c   1.000
_cell.angle_alpha   90.00
_cell.angle_beta   90.00
_cell.angle_gamma   90.00
#
_symmetry.space_group_name_H-M   'P 1'
#
loop_
_entity.id
_entity.type
_entity.pdbx_description
1 polymer ?
#
loop_
_entity_poly.entity_id
_entity_poly.type
_entity_poly.pdbx_seq_one_letter_code
_entity_poly.pdbx_strand_id
1 'polypeptide(L)'
;QLNAPALLAELTGIDVVADFRSRDVAAGGQGAPLVPPFHAAMFGGDAPRAVLNLGGIANLTLLAPDQAPRGFDTGPANVLLDAWCQRHTGQPFDADGRWAASGRVDGALLQALIAGEPWLQSPPPKSTGRDLFNMTWLDARLAGWKDKTPADVQATLQRFTAQTVADALDAALPQAVEVLVCGGGARNAGLMRDLADALRRPVRATDEAGVAAQWMEALAFAWLAQMHVDGLKAGVPEVTGARGPRVLGALYPA
;
A
#
# COMPACT_ATOMS: atom_id res chain seq x y z
N GLN A 1 -14.44 -3.01 -10.77
CA GLN A 1 -15.12 -3.54 -9.56
C GLN A 1 -16.40 -4.25 -10.00
N LEU A 2 -16.56 -5.48 -9.55
CA LEU A 2 -17.83 -6.19 -9.70
C LEU A 2 -18.64 -5.91 -8.44
N ASN A 3 -19.68 -5.10 -8.58
CA ASN A 3 -20.57 -4.73 -7.48
C ASN A 3 -21.99 -4.56 -8.02
N ALA A 4 -22.99 -4.99 -7.25
CA ALA A 4 -24.41 -4.83 -7.54
C ALA A 4 -25.09 -4.14 -6.34
N PRO A 5 -24.83 -2.84 -6.11
CA PRO A 5 -25.26 -2.15 -4.88
C PRO A 5 -26.79 -2.11 -4.73
N ALA A 6 -27.53 -1.94 -5.81
CA ALA A 6 -29.01 -1.98 -5.78
C ALA A 6 -29.53 -3.37 -5.35
N LEU A 7 -28.90 -4.45 -5.87
CA LEU A 7 -29.28 -5.81 -5.45
C LEU A 7 -28.92 -6.06 -3.97
N LEU A 8 -27.79 -5.52 -3.51
CA LEU A 8 -27.40 -5.65 -2.11
C LEU A 8 -28.40 -4.92 -1.20
N ALA A 9 -28.81 -3.70 -1.56
CA ALA A 9 -29.82 -2.94 -0.82
C ALA A 9 -31.16 -3.72 -0.76
N GLU A 10 -31.65 -4.21 -1.90
CA GLU A 10 -32.88 -5.02 -1.99
C GLU A 10 -32.84 -6.28 -1.14
N LEU A 11 -31.71 -7.03 -1.17
CA LEU A 11 -31.59 -8.29 -0.41
C LEU A 11 -31.40 -8.10 1.09
N THR A 12 -30.84 -6.98 1.53
CA THR A 12 -30.52 -6.75 2.93
C THR A 12 -31.49 -5.84 3.66
N GLY A 13 -32.27 -5.04 2.94
CA GLY A 13 -33.09 -3.96 3.51
C GLY A 13 -32.24 -2.87 4.16
N ILE A 14 -30.99 -2.68 3.68
CA ILE A 14 -30.04 -1.69 4.22
C ILE A 14 -29.58 -0.79 3.07
N ASP A 15 -29.63 0.52 3.29
CA ASP A 15 -29.08 1.49 2.35
C ASP A 15 -27.61 1.22 2.04
N VAL A 16 -27.22 1.27 0.77
CA VAL A 16 -25.85 0.99 0.32
C VAL A 16 -25.24 2.25 -0.30
N VAL A 17 -24.09 2.68 0.20
CA VAL A 17 -23.26 3.68 -0.47
C VAL A 17 -22.15 2.97 -1.23
N ALA A 18 -22.06 3.20 -2.53
CA ALA A 18 -21.10 2.54 -3.43
C ALA A 18 -20.59 3.52 -4.50
N ASP A 19 -19.80 3.02 -5.44
CA ASP A 19 -19.29 3.80 -6.60
C ASP A 19 -18.52 5.07 -6.21
N PHE A 20 -17.61 4.95 -5.26
CA PHE A 20 -16.80 6.09 -4.76
C PHE A 20 -15.85 6.67 -5.80
N ARG A 21 -15.51 5.94 -6.88
CA ARG A 21 -14.49 6.34 -7.86
C ARG A 21 -15.02 7.20 -9.00
N SER A 22 -16.24 6.93 -9.47
CA SER A 22 -16.78 7.57 -10.68
C SER A 22 -16.87 9.09 -10.58
N ARG A 23 -17.20 9.62 -9.39
CA ARG A 23 -17.28 11.06 -9.16
C ARG A 23 -15.93 11.76 -9.25
N ASP A 24 -14.88 11.13 -8.75
CA ASP A 24 -13.50 11.61 -8.87
C ASP A 24 -13.02 11.58 -10.32
N VAL A 25 -13.25 10.47 -11.02
CA VAL A 25 -12.93 10.31 -12.46
C VAL A 25 -13.66 11.35 -13.30
N ALA A 26 -14.96 11.59 -13.07
CA ALA A 26 -15.74 12.63 -13.74
C ALA A 26 -15.18 14.04 -13.46
N ALA A 27 -14.53 14.24 -12.32
CA ALA A 27 -13.82 15.47 -12.01
C ALA A 27 -12.41 15.54 -12.63
N GLY A 28 -12.00 14.53 -13.42
CA GLY A 28 -10.70 14.45 -14.09
C GLY A 28 -9.62 13.76 -13.25
N GLY A 29 -9.97 13.18 -12.10
CA GLY A 29 -9.07 12.42 -11.25
C GLY A 29 -8.90 10.97 -11.73
N GLN A 30 -7.96 10.27 -11.11
CA GLN A 30 -7.65 8.86 -11.42
C GLN A 30 -8.58 7.85 -10.68
N GLY A 31 -9.44 8.32 -9.75
CA GLY A 31 -10.32 7.48 -8.96
C GLY A 31 -9.61 6.60 -7.92
N ALA A 32 -8.31 6.81 -7.74
CA ALA A 32 -7.45 6.11 -6.78
C ALA A 32 -6.17 6.91 -6.53
N PRO A 33 -5.50 6.73 -5.35
CA PRO A 33 -6.02 6.08 -4.16
C PRO A 33 -7.08 6.93 -3.43
N LEU A 34 -8.06 6.31 -2.76
CA LEU A 34 -9.13 7.00 -2.02
C LEU A 34 -8.96 6.94 -0.50
N VAL A 35 -7.96 6.20 -0.01
CA VAL A 35 -7.71 6.00 1.43
C VAL A 35 -6.92 7.14 2.10
N PRO A 36 -6.05 7.89 1.43
CA PRO A 36 -5.24 8.94 2.07
C PRO A 36 -6.02 9.97 2.91
N PRO A 37 -7.20 10.47 2.50
CA PRO A 37 -7.98 11.36 3.37
C PRO A 37 -8.48 10.69 4.65
N PHE A 38 -8.80 9.39 4.62
CA PHE A 38 -9.13 8.63 5.82
C PHE A 38 -7.90 8.50 6.74
N HIS A 39 -6.73 8.20 6.18
CA HIS A 39 -5.49 8.18 6.97
C HIS A 39 -5.22 9.53 7.64
N ALA A 40 -5.48 10.65 6.96
CA ALA A 40 -5.33 11.98 7.53
C ALA A 40 -6.32 12.22 8.68
N ALA A 41 -7.57 11.77 8.53
CA ALA A 41 -8.58 11.89 9.59
C ALA A 41 -8.24 11.07 10.84
N MET A 42 -7.64 9.88 10.65
CA MET A 42 -7.34 8.95 11.75
C MET A 42 -5.97 9.21 12.40
N PHE A 43 -4.97 9.57 11.62
CA PHE A 43 -3.57 9.61 12.05
C PHE A 43 -2.90 10.97 11.84
N GLY A 44 -3.61 11.96 11.31
CA GLY A 44 -3.12 13.33 11.21
C GLY A 44 -2.84 13.93 12.60
N GLY A 45 -1.95 14.90 12.66
CA GLY A 45 -1.56 15.57 13.92
C GLY A 45 -0.40 16.53 13.72
N ASP A 46 0.20 16.97 14.82
CA ASP A 46 1.23 18.03 14.83
C ASP A 46 2.62 17.57 14.38
N ALA A 47 2.81 16.27 14.16
CA ALA A 47 4.09 15.72 13.71
C ALA A 47 3.93 15.02 12.34
N PRO A 48 4.91 15.19 11.42
CA PRO A 48 4.90 14.51 10.14
C PRO A 48 5.08 12.99 10.33
N ARG A 49 4.24 12.19 9.67
CA ARG A 49 4.28 10.73 9.71
C ARG A 49 3.86 10.13 8.37
N ALA A 50 4.10 8.84 8.21
CA ALA A 50 3.62 8.11 7.06
C ALA A 50 2.73 6.95 7.50
N VAL A 51 1.73 6.62 6.66
CA VAL A 51 0.99 5.36 6.76
C VAL A 51 1.37 4.52 5.56
N LEU A 52 1.86 3.31 5.83
CA LEU A 52 2.31 2.34 4.83
C LEU A 52 1.29 1.19 4.76
N ASN A 53 0.63 1.05 3.62
CA ASN A 53 -0.17 -0.13 3.36
C ASN A 53 0.68 -1.20 2.66
N LEU A 54 0.83 -2.36 3.28
CA LEU A 54 1.51 -3.54 2.74
C LEU A 54 0.48 -4.56 2.22
N GLY A 55 -0.12 -4.24 1.08
CA GLY A 55 -0.93 -5.15 0.28
C GLY A 55 -0.08 -6.00 -0.67
N GLY A 56 -0.55 -6.28 -1.87
CA GLY A 56 0.29 -6.84 -2.94
C GLY A 56 1.36 -5.84 -3.39
N ILE A 57 0.99 -4.57 -3.51
CA ILE A 57 1.85 -3.41 -3.75
C ILE A 57 1.94 -2.61 -2.44
N ALA A 58 3.09 -2.03 -2.17
CA ALA A 58 3.31 -1.11 -1.07
C ALA A 58 2.88 0.31 -1.48
N ASN A 59 2.06 0.94 -0.64
CA ASN A 59 1.55 2.28 -0.86
C ASN A 59 1.79 3.15 0.37
N LEU A 60 2.38 4.33 0.16
CA LEU A 60 2.59 5.34 1.20
C LEU A 60 1.51 6.41 1.16
N THR A 61 1.00 6.77 2.34
CA THR A 61 0.30 8.04 2.58
C THR A 61 1.19 8.91 3.45
N LEU A 62 1.48 10.11 2.99
CA LEU A 62 2.32 11.09 3.68
C LEU A 62 1.41 12.11 4.36
N LEU A 63 1.58 12.25 5.67
CA LEU A 63 0.82 13.15 6.53
C LEU A 63 1.79 14.17 7.13
N ALA A 64 1.72 15.41 6.68
CA ALA A 64 2.46 16.53 7.25
C ALA A 64 1.49 17.55 7.82
N PRO A 65 1.83 18.22 8.94
CA PRO A 65 0.99 19.26 9.51
C PRO A 65 0.66 20.34 8.46
N ASP A 66 -0.57 20.82 8.49
CA ASP A 66 -1.07 21.91 7.63
C ASP A 66 -0.96 21.66 6.12
N GLN A 67 -0.79 20.41 5.71
CA GLN A 67 -0.72 20.01 4.31
C GLN A 67 -1.80 18.97 3.97
N ALA A 68 -2.28 19.01 2.73
CA ALA A 68 -3.12 17.93 2.21
C ALA A 68 -2.33 16.61 2.20
N PRO A 69 -2.98 15.47 2.51
CA PRO A 69 -2.32 14.18 2.41
C PRO A 69 -1.85 13.92 0.98
N ARG A 70 -0.70 13.29 0.83
CA ARG A 70 -0.19 12.80 -0.45
C ARG A 70 -0.09 11.29 -0.40
N GLY A 71 -0.28 10.60 -1.52
CA GLY A 71 -0.19 9.14 -1.57
C GLY A 71 0.33 8.65 -2.91
N PHE A 72 1.16 7.58 -2.88
CA PHE A 72 1.71 6.94 -4.08
C PHE A 72 2.25 5.55 -3.77
N ASP A 73 2.42 4.73 -4.82
CA ASP A 73 2.99 3.39 -4.71
C ASP A 73 4.51 3.44 -4.67
N THR A 74 5.13 2.60 -3.85
CA THR A 74 6.59 2.56 -3.68
C THR A 74 7.25 1.38 -4.36
N GLY A 75 6.50 0.33 -4.67
CA GLY A 75 6.98 -0.90 -5.30
C GLY A 75 6.20 -2.13 -4.86
N PRO A 76 6.70 -3.32 -5.16
CA PRO A 76 6.05 -4.56 -4.75
C PRO A 76 6.16 -4.75 -3.23
N ALA A 77 5.09 -5.27 -2.63
CA ALA A 77 5.10 -5.77 -1.26
C ALA A 77 4.91 -7.30 -1.30
N ASN A 78 3.72 -7.80 -0.91
CA ASN A 78 3.52 -9.24 -0.84
C ASN A 78 3.42 -9.92 -2.22
N VAL A 79 3.16 -9.18 -3.31
CA VAL A 79 2.90 -9.79 -4.63
C VAL A 79 4.04 -10.68 -5.11
N LEU A 80 5.30 -10.28 -4.94
CA LEU A 80 6.46 -11.09 -5.32
C LEU A 80 6.82 -12.10 -4.23
N LEU A 81 6.71 -11.72 -2.95
CA LEU A 81 6.97 -12.58 -1.80
C LEU A 81 6.06 -13.82 -1.81
N ASP A 82 4.76 -13.60 -1.98
CA ASP A 82 3.76 -14.67 -1.97
C ASP A 82 3.91 -15.56 -3.20
N ALA A 83 4.09 -14.97 -4.38
CA ALA A 83 4.25 -15.74 -5.62
C ALA A 83 5.54 -16.59 -5.61
N TRP A 84 6.64 -16.07 -5.07
CA TRP A 84 7.89 -16.81 -4.93
C TRP A 84 7.77 -17.91 -3.88
N CYS A 85 7.16 -17.61 -2.73
CA CYS A 85 6.86 -18.60 -1.69
C CYS A 85 5.98 -19.74 -2.22
N GLN A 86 4.89 -19.41 -2.91
CA GLN A 86 3.99 -20.39 -3.50
C GLN A 86 4.72 -21.30 -4.51
N ARG A 87 5.57 -20.73 -5.36
CA ARG A 87 6.34 -21.48 -6.38
C ARG A 87 7.28 -22.51 -5.77
N HIS A 88 7.96 -22.17 -4.66
CA HIS A 88 9.05 -22.98 -4.11
C HIS A 88 8.69 -23.80 -2.89
N THR A 89 7.64 -23.44 -2.17
CA THR A 89 7.22 -24.14 -0.96
C THR A 89 5.81 -24.73 -1.04
N GLY A 90 5.01 -24.32 -2.03
CA GLY A 90 3.59 -24.65 -2.12
C GLY A 90 2.70 -23.89 -1.14
N GLN A 91 3.29 -23.05 -0.26
CA GLN A 91 2.52 -22.24 0.69
C GLN A 91 2.09 -20.91 0.05
N PRO A 92 0.89 -20.41 0.34
CA PRO A 92 0.37 -19.18 -0.29
C PRO A 92 1.16 -17.93 0.11
N PHE A 93 1.85 -17.92 1.24
CA PHE A 93 2.69 -16.83 1.73
C PHE A 93 3.71 -17.34 2.76
N ASP A 94 4.75 -16.55 3.03
CA ASP A 94 5.77 -16.82 4.05
C ASP A 94 5.28 -16.30 5.42
N ALA A 95 4.75 -17.20 6.23
CA ALA A 95 4.21 -16.84 7.56
C ALA A 95 5.31 -16.26 8.47
N ASP A 96 5.11 -15.03 8.96
CA ASP A 96 6.05 -14.28 9.81
C ASP A 96 7.44 -14.04 9.18
N GLY A 97 7.63 -14.28 7.89
CA GLY A 97 8.93 -14.19 7.22
C GLY A 97 9.91 -15.27 7.65
N ARG A 98 9.41 -16.43 8.13
CA ARG A 98 10.28 -17.51 8.64
C ARG A 98 11.12 -18.16 7.57
N TRP A 99 10.57 -18.31 6.38
CA TRP A 99 11.34 -18.87 5.26
C TRP A 99 12.39 -17.87 4.76
N ALA A 100 12.05 -16.59 4.61
CA ALA A 100 13.02 -15.54 4.32
C ALA A 100 14.15 -15.51 5.36
N ALA A 101 13.83 -15.66 6.65
CA ALA A 101 14.82 -15.70 7.73
C ALA A 101 15.80 -16.90 7.67
N SER A 102 15.46 -17.97 6.93
CA SER A 102 16.37 -19.08 6.69
C SER A 102 17.37 -18.84 5.56
N GLY A 103 17.12 -17.82 4.73
CA GLY A 103 18.00 -17.36 3.66
C GLY A 103 18.91 -16.20 4.10
N ARG A 104 19.70 -15.72 3.15
CA ARG A 104 20.57 -14.56 3.32
C ARG A 104 20.28 -13.53 2.24
N VAL A 105 20.16 -12.28 2.64
CA VAL A 105 20.04 -11.17 1.70
C VAL A 105 21.29 -11.08 0.83
N ASP A 106 21.13 -11.16 -0.47
CA ASP A 106 22.19 -10.91 -1.43
C ASP A 106 22.19 -9.44 -1.84
N GLY A 107 23.19 -8.69 -1.38
CA GLY A 107 23.28 -7.25 -1.63
C GLY A 107 23.47 -6.92 -3.11
N ALA A 108 24.16 -7.77 -3.89
CA ALA A 108 24.35 -7.54 -5.32
C ALA A 108 23.05 -7.76 -6.10
N LEU A 109 22.28 -8.81 -5.76
CA LEU A 109 20.96 -9.04 -6.31
C LEU A 109 20.01 -7.91 -5.93
N LEU A 110 20.00 -7.46 -4.67
CA LEU A 110 19.18 -6.33 -4.22
C LEU A 110 19.44 -5.08 -5.07
N GLN A 111 20.70 -4.71 -5.25
CA GLN A 111 21.07 -3.57 -6.07
C GLN A 111 20.67 -3.76 -7.55
N ALA A 112 20.80 -4.97 -8.08
CA ALA A 112 20.38 -5.28 -9.45
C ALA A 112 18.86 -5.14 -9.64
N LEU A 113 18.04 -5.56 -8.64
CA LEU A 113 16.58 -5.40 -8.65
C LEU A 113 16.19 -3.92 -8.64
N ILE A 114 16.82 -3.11 -7.79
CA ILE A 114 16.53 -1.67 -7.69
C ILE A 114 16.96 -0.94 -8.96
N ALA A 115 18.20 -1.12 -9.39
CA ALA A 115 18.76 -0.43 -10.56
C ALA A 115 18.09 -0.88 -11.88
N GLY A 116 17.63 -2.11 -11.95
CA GLY A 116 16.98 -2.70 -13.11
C GLY A 116 15.54 -2.25 -13.33
N GLU A 117 14.95 -1.47 -12.41
CA GLU A 117 13.56 -1.02 -12.53
C GLU A 117 13.44 0.52 -12.49
N PRO A 118 13.47 1.18 -13.67
CA PRO A 118 13.41 2.65 -13.74
C PRO A 118 12.16 3.26 -13.12
N TRP A 119 11.02 2.54 -13.08
CA TRP A 119 9.79 3.01 -12.46
C TRP A 119 9.99 3.37 -10.98
N LEU A 120 10.85 2.66 -10.26
CA LEU A 120 11.15 2.94 -8.85
C LEU A 120 11.70 4.35 -8.64
N GLN A 121 12.42 4.89 -9.62
CA GLN A 121 13.03 6.23 -9.58
C GLN A 121 12.06 7.34 -10.05
N SER A 122 10.87 7.00 -10.56
CA SER A 122 9.89 7.98 -11.02
C SER A 122 9.39 8.81 -9.83
N PRO A 123 9.25 10.14 -10.00
CA PRO A 123 8.67 10.98 -8.94
C PRO A 123 7.17 10.72 -8.79
N PRO A 124 6.60 10.96 -7.59
CA PRO A 124 5.14 11.01 -7.42
C PRO A 124 4.52 12.18 -8.23
N PRO A 125 3.23 12.01 -8.65
CA PRO A 125 2.35 10.87 -8.41
C PRO A 125 2.71 9.67 -9.28
N LYS A 126 2.78 8.49 -8.68
CA LYS A 126 3.06 7.25 -9.40
C LYS A 126 2.24 6.08 -8.82
N SER A 127 1.80 5.20 -9.71
CA SER A 127 1.06 4.00 -9.37
C SER A 127 1.58 2.80 -10.15
N THR A 128 1.46 1.62 -9.60
CA THR A 128 1.89 0.35 -10.21
C THR A 128 0.97 -0.79 -9.77
N GLY A 129 1.19 -1.98 -10.32
CA GLY A 129 0.38 -3.14 -10.05
C GLY A 129 1.04 -4.46 -10.44
N ARG A 130 0.22 -5.50 -10.45
CA ARG A 130 0.63 -6.85 -10.90
C ARG A 130 0.93 -6.92 -12.40
N ASP A 131 0.56 -5.92 -13.16
CA ASP A 131 0.93 -5.74 -14.56
C ASP A 131 2.43 -5.53 -14.72
N LEU A 132 3.07 -4.75 -13.82
CA LEU A 132 4.51 -4.58 -13.77
C LEU A 132 5.18 -5.64 -12.88
N PHE A 133 4.84 -5.69 -11.60
CA PHE A 133 5.49 -6.57 -10.63
C PHE A 133 4.81 -7.95 -10.59
N ASN A 134 5.35 -8.90 -11.33
CA ASN A 134 4.85 -10.27 -11.45
C ASN A 134 6.00 -11.27 -11.60
N MET A 135 5.68 -12.56 -11.71
CA MET A 135 6.70 -13.60 -11.81
C MET A 135 7.53 -13.54 -13.09
N THR A 136 6.95 -13.06 -14.20
CA THR A 136 7.70 -12.85 -15.47
C THR A 136 8.75 -11.75 -15.28
N TRP A 137 8.39 -10.68 -14.61
CA TRP A 137 9.31 -9.60 -14.23
C TRP A 137 10.45 -10.13 -13.38
N LEU A 138 10.14 -10.94 -12.36
CA LEU A 138 11.14 -11.50 -11.44
C LEU A 138 12.06 -12.50 -12.15
N ASP A 139 11.51 -13.43 -12.94
CA ASP A 139 12.28 -14.44 -13.67
C ASP A 139 13.30 -13.80 -14.62
N ALA A 140 12.92 -12.73 -15.31
CA ALA A 140 13.83 -12.01 -16.19
C ALA A 140 15.02 -11.41 -15.42
N ARG A 141 14.80 -10.92 -14.21
CA ARG A 141 15.87 -10.33 -13.36
C ARG A 141 16.72 -11.38 -12.64
N LEU A 142 16.17 -12.56 -12.42
CA LEU A 142 16.89 -13.68 -11.82
C LEU A 142 17.70 -14.51 -12.84
N ALA A 143 17.64 -14.22 -14.14
CA ALA A 143 18.29 -15.00 -15.19
C ALA A 143 19.82 -15.18 -14.97
N GLY A 144 20.48 -14.17 -14.41
CA GLY A 144 21.89 -14.18 -14.05
C GLY A 144 22.22 -14.70 -12.62
N TRP A 145 21.23 -15.13 -11.83
CA TRP A 145 21.35 -15.44 -10.39
C TRP A 145 20.95 -16.88 -10.05
N LYS A 146 21.18 -17.82 -10.98
CA LYS A 146 20.74 -19.22 -10.86
C LYS A 146 21.43 -20.01 -9.74
N ASP A 147 22.54 -19.49 -9.20
CA ASP A 147 23.30 -20.05 -8.09
C ASP A 147 22.67 -19.74 -6.71
N LYS A 148 21.69 -18.83 -6.66
CA LYS A 148 21.05 -18.43 -5.40
C LYS A 148 20.01 -19.46 -4.97
N THR A 149 19.99 -19.76 -3.66
CA THR A 149 18.93 -20.59 -3.12
C THR A 149 17.59 -19.87 -3.14
N PRO A 150 16.46 -20.57 -3.28
CA PRO A 150 15.15 -19.93 -3.22
C PRO A 150 14.91 -19.12 -1.92
N ALA A 151 15.48 -19.56 -0.78
CA ALA A 151 15.37 -18.85 0.48
C ALA A 151 16.18 -17.52 0.47
N ASP A 152 17.36 -17.50 -0.17
CA ASP A 152 18.15 -16.27 -0.32
C ASP A 152 17.41 -15.25 -1.22
N VAL A 153 16.77 -15.71 -2.27
CA VAL A 153 15.93 -14.86 -3.12
C VAL A 153 14.75 -14.30 -2.31
N GLN A 154 14.06 -15.13 -1.50
CA GLN A 154 12.96 -14.68 -0.64
C GLN A 154 13.43 -13.61 0.35
N ALA A 155 14.56 -13.82 1.02
CA ALA A 155 15.16 -12.85 1.93
C ALA A 155 15.50 -11.53 1.20
N THR A 156 16.04 -11.63 -0.01
CA THR A 156 16.40 -10.47 -0.82
C THR A 156 15.16 -9.71 -1.31
N LEU A 157 14.09 -10.40 -1.69
CA LEU A 157 12.81 -9.77 -2.06
C LEU A 157 12.16 -9.06 -0.88
N GLN A 158 12.22 -9.63 0.32
CA GLN A 158 11.72 -8.98 1.54
C GLN A 158 12.51 -7.69 1.82
N ARG A 159 13.83 -7.73 1.72
CA ARG A 159 14.69 -6.54 1.84
C ARG A 159 14.44 -5.53 0.72
N PHE A 160 14.16 -5.99 -0.50
CA PHE A 160 13.83 -5.13 -1.64
C PHE A 160 12.56 -4.31 -1.36
N THR A 161 11.49 -4.94 -0.83
CA THR A 161 10.29 -4.23 -0.39
C THR A 161 10.62 -3.16 0.66
N ALA A 162 11.39 -3.51 1.69
CA ALA A 162 11.74 -2.56 2.74
C ALA A 162 12.59 -1.40 2.22
N GLN A 163 13.54 -1.66 1.32
CA GLN A 163 14.42 -0.64 0.77
C GLN A 163 13.68 0.33 -0.16
N THR A 164 12.79 -0.17 -1.04
CA THR A 164 12.00 0.69 -1.95
C THR A 164 11.05 1.61 -1.17
N VAL A 165 10.49 1.14 -0.07
CA VAL A 165 9.69 1.98 0.84
C VAL A 165 10.55 3.05 1.51
N ALA A 166 11.73 2.68 2.02
CA ALA A 166 12.63 3.60 2.71
C ALA A 166 13.12 4.71 1.75
N ASP A 167 13.59 4.34 0.57
CA ASP A 167 14.07 5.28 -0.45
C ASP A 167 12.96 6.27 -0.86
N ALA A 168 11.73 5.77 -1.05
CA ALA A 168 10.58 6.58 -1.41
C ALA A 168 10.16 7.55 -0.29
N LEU A 169 10.17 7.10 0.97
CA LEU A 169 9.82 7.93 2.11
C LEU A 169 10.88 9.00 2.36
N ASP A 170 12.15 8.64 2.34
CA ASP A 170 13.26 9.58 2.56
C ASP A 170 13.32 10.65 1.46
N ALA A 171 12.94 10.32 0.23
CA ALA A 171 12.82 11.30 -0.85
C ALA A 171 11.61 12.23 -0.70
N ALA A 172 10.48 11.73 -0.17
CA ALA A 172 9.22 12.47 -0.20
C ALA A 172 8.84 13.15 1.13
N LEU A 173 9.26 12.58 2.28
CA LEU A 173 9.00 13.09 3.63
C LEU A 173 10.12 12.67 4.60
N PRO A 174 11.37 13.16 4.43
CA PRO A 174 12.52 12.74 5.25
C PRO A 174 12.35 13.04 6.75
N GLN A 175 11.54 14.03 7.10
CA GLN A 175 11.25 14.44 8.47
C GLN A 175 10.15 13.59 9.15
N ALA A 176 9.59 12.57 8.49
CA ALA A 176 8.61 11.68 9.13
C ALA A 176 9.18 11.07 10.42
N VAL A 177 8.47 11.25 11.53
CA VAL A 177 8.94 10.79 12.86
C VAL A 177 8.62 9.31 13.09
N GLU A 178 7.64 8.75 12.39
CA GLU A 178 7.22 7.35 12.48
C GLU A 178 6.54 6.87 11.20
N VAL A 179 6.44 5.56 11.06
CA VAL A 179 5.66 4.89 10.02
C VAL A 179 4.66 3.93 10.66
N LEU A 180 3.37 4.16 10.39
CA LEU A 180 2.29 3.26 10.78
C LEU A 180 2.00 2.29 9.65
N VAL A 181 2.00 0.99 9.92
CA VAL A 181 1.89 -0.06 8.89
C VAL A 181 0.54 -0.75 9.00
N CYS A 182 -0.17 -0.86 7.88
CA CYS A 182 -1.41 -1.62 7.73
C CYS A 182 -1.33 -2.62 6.57
N GLY A 183 -2.40 -3.36 6.36
CA GLY A 183 -2.47 -4.42 5.35
C GLY A 183 -1.87 -5.75 5.82
N GLY A 184 -1.94 -6.76 4.94
CA GLY A 184 -1.53 -8.13 5.28
C GLY A 184 -0.05 -8.26 5.67
N GLY A 185 0.81 -7.47 5.07
CA GLY A 185 2.26 -7.48 5.34
C GLY A 185 2.63 -6.99 6.74
N ALA A 186 1.77 -6.24 7.44
CA ALA A 186 1.97 -5.86 8.83
C ALA A 186 2.08 -7.07 9.79
N ARG A 187 1.57 -8.23 9.38
CA ARG A 187 1.68 -9.48 10.14
C ARG A 187 2.99 -10.23 9.92
N ASN A 188 3.77 -9.86 8.91
CA ASN A 188 5.07 -10.45 8.64
C ASN A 188 6.12 -9.79 9.54
N ALA A 189 6.43 -10.41 10.67
CA ALA A 189 7.39 -9.89 11.64
C ALA A 189 8.80 -9.71 11.04
N GLY A 190 9.19 -10.55 10.05
CA GLY A 190 10.43 -10.39 9.31
C GLY A 190 10.46 -9.10 8.49
N LEU A 191 9.40 -8.85 7.72
CA LEU A 191 9.27 -7.64 6.92
C LEU A 191 9.20 -6.37 7.79
N MET A 192 8.50 -6.43 8.92
CA MET A 192 8.44 -5.30 9.87
C MET A 192 9.81 -4.94 10.44
N ARG A 193 10.67 -5.94 10.73
CA ARG A 193 12.07 -5.70 11.14
C ARG A 193 12.88 -5.08 10.02
N ASP A 194 12.81 -5.63 8.80
CA ASP A 194 13.54 -5.08 7.66
C ASP A 194 13.13 -3.63 7.35
N LEU A 195 11.85 -3.30 7.52
CA LEU A 195 11.34 -1.93 7.40
C LEU A 195 11.92 -1.02 8.48
N ALA A 196 11.93 -1.45 9.74
CA ALA A 196 12.49 -0.66 10.84
C ALA A 196 13.98 -0.38 10.61
N ASP A 197 14.74 -1.39 10.17
CA ASP A 197 16.15 -1.27 9.84
C ASP A 197 16.43 -0.33 8.66
N ALA A 198 15.61 -0.44 7.59
CA ALA A 198 15.78 0.39 6.40
C ALA A 198 15.36 1.85 6.64
N LEU A 199 14.25 2.06 7.31
CA LEU A 199 13.66 3.37 7.59
C LEU A 199 14.38 4.14 8.71
N ARG A 200 15.08 3.45 9.63
CA ARG A 200 15.81 4.06 10.77
C ARG A 200 14.94 4.97 11.63
N ARG A 201 13.66 4.65 11.77
CA ARG A 201 12.67 5.35 12.57
C ARG A 201 11.64 4.36 13.11
N PRO A 202 10.82 4.70 14.11
CA PRO A 202 9.77 3.83 14.63
C PRO A 202 8.83 3.33 13.53
N VAL A 203 8.66 2.01 13.44
CA VAL A 203 7.74 1.32 12.56
C VAL A 203 6.80 0.49 13.43
N ARG A 204 5.51 0.80 13.40
CA ARG A 204 4.49 0.16 14.23
C ARG A 204 3.30 -0.27 13.40
N ALA A 205 2.59 -1.33 13.79
CA ALA A 205 1.30 -1.64 13.20
C ALA A 205 0.25 -0.59 13.60
N THR A 206 -0.71 -0.32 12.72
CA THR A 206 -1.82 0.60 13.03
C THR A 206 -2.69 0.11 14.18
N ASP A 207 -2.62 -1.18 14.52
CA ASP A 207 -3.24 -1.77 15.72
C ASP A 207 -2.79 -1.04 16.99
N GLU A 208 -1.52 -0.67 17.08
CA GLU A 208 -0.96 0.09 18.22
C GLU A 208 -1.43 1.56 18.26
N ALA A 209 -1.94 2.06 17.14
CA ALA A 209 -2.55 3.37 17.01
C ALA A 209 -4.10 3.33 17.05
N GLY A 210 -4.67 2.20 17.50
CA GLY A 210 -6.10 2.03 17.71
C GLY A 210 -6.92 1.63 16.48
N VAL A 211 -6.26 1.35 15.34
CA VAL A 211 -6.94 0.90 14.11
C VAL A 211 -6.36 -0.41 13.63
N ALA A 212 -7.13 -1.49 13.70
CA ALA A 212 -6.67 -2.80 13.30
C ALA A 212 -6.20 -2.81 11.83
N ALA A 213 -4.96 -3.24 11.58
CA ALA A 213 -4.30 -3.18 10.28
C ALA A 213 -5.09 -3.89 9.17
N GLN A 214 -5.77 -5.00 9.52
CA GLN A 214 -6.57 -5.80 8.58
C GLN A 214 -7.93 -5.16 8.23
N TRP A 215 -8.43 -4.24 9.04
CA TRP A 215 -9.71 -3.57 8.84
C TRP A 215 -9.57 -2.18 8.21
N MET A 216 -8.34 -1.75 7.95
CA MET A 216 -8.05 -0.41 7.44
C MET A 216 -8.87 -0.06 6.20
N GLU A 217 -8.90 -0.95 5.21
CA GLU A 217 -9.66 -0.70 3.97
C GLU A 217 -11.18 -0.67 4.23
N ALA A 218 -11.70 -1.61 5.03
CA ALA A 218 -13.12 -1.64 5.39
C ALA A 218 -13.53 -0.36 6.13
N LEU A 219 -12.73 0.08 7.10
CA LEU A 219 -12.98 1.32 7.84
C LEU A 219 -12.88 2.56 6.95
N ALA A 220 -11.92 2.59 6.01
CA ALA A 220 -11.80 3.69 5.05
C ALA A 220 -13.06 3.81 4.16
N PHE A 221 -13.59 2.70 3.66
CA PHE A 221 -14.81 2.73 2.87
C PHE A 221 -16.06 3.03 3.71
N ALA A 222 -16.14 2.58 4.97
CA ALA A 222 -17.18 2.97 5.89
C ALA A 222 -17.15 4.49 6.19
N TRP A 223 -15.95 5.04 6.40
CA TRP A 223 -15.75 6.48 6.56
C TRP A 223 -16.15 7.27 5.30
N LEU A 224 -15.80 6.78 4.11
CA LEU A 224 -16.22 7.40 2.85
C LEU A 224 -17.75 7.39 2.68
N ALA A 225 -18.41 6.31 3.12
CA ALA A 225 -19.87 6.24 3.13
C ALA A 225 -20.47 7.26 4.11
N GLN A 226 -19.88 7.42 5.30
CA GLN A 226 -20.28 8.45 6.24
C GLN A 226 -20.11 9.87 5.65
N MET A 227 -18.95 10.14 5.02
CA MET A 227 -18.72 11.42 4.33
C MET A 227 -19.77 11.69 3.26
N HIS A 228 -20.20 10.66 2.51
CA HIS A 228 -21.26 10.77 1.51
C HIS A 228 -22.60 11.16 2.14
N VAL A 229 -23.01 10.45 3.19
CA VAL A 229 -24.29 10.70 3.90
C VAL A 229 -24.32 12.11 4.50
N ASP A 230 -23.19 12.57 5.05
CA ASP A 230 -23.06 13.91 5.64
C ASP A 230 -22.87 15.01 4.58
N GLY A 231 -22.81 14.67 3.28
CA GLY A 231 -22.57 15.62 2.19
C GLY A 231 -21.17 16.25 2.21
N LEU A 232 -20.20 15.63 2.90
CA LEU A 232 -18.84 16.12 3.06
C LEU A 232 -17.94 15.68 1.91
N LYS A 233 -17.02 16.58 1.52
CA LYS A 233 -16.08 16.32 0.41
C LYS A 233 -14.90 15.52 0.92
N ALA A 234 -14.80 14.25 0.52
CA ALA A 234 -13.71 13.34 0.86
C ALA A 234 -12.68 13.16 -0.28
N GLY A 235 -12.96 13.65 -1.49
CA GLY A 235 -11.99 13.65 -2.59
C GLY A 235 -10.86 14.66 -2.34
N VAL A 236 -9.60 14.21 -2.50
CA VAL A 236 -8.39 15.03 -2.31
C VAL A 236 -7.66 15.17 -3.64
N PRO A 237 -7.71 16.36 -4.29
CA PRO A 237 -7.11 16.60 -5.60
C PRO A 237 -5.62 16.30 -5.66
N GLU A 238 -4.88 16.56 -4.59
CA GLU A 238 -3.45 16.33 -4.45
C GLU A 238 -3.08 14.84 -4.53
N VAL A 239 -4.06 13.97 -4.32
CA VAL A 239 -3.89 12.50 -4.36
C VAL A 239 -4.31 11.94 -5.71
N THR A 240 -5.47 12.37 -6.23
CA THR A 240 -6.08 11.76 -7.43
C THR A 240 -5.92 12.58 -8.70
N GLY A 241 -5.51 13.85 -8.59
CA GLY A 241 -5.42 14.78 -9.72
C GLY A 241 -6.76 15.36 -10.18
N ALA A 242 -7.84 15.19 -9.42
CA ALA A 242 -9.13 15.77 -9.74
C ALA A 242 -9.11 17.31 -9.71
N ARG A 243 -9.99 17.97 -10.49
CA ARG A 243 -10.08 19.45 -10.54
C ARG A 243 -10.56 20.12 -9.24
N GLY A 244 -10.86 19.36 -8.21
CA GLY A 244 -11.26 19.87 -6.89
C GLY A 244 -11.95 18.79 -6.05
N PRO A 245 -12.11 19.02 -4.76
CA PRO A 245 -12.68 18.03 -3.84
C PRO A 245 -14.17 17.76 -4.15
N ARG A 246 -14.60 16.50 -4.01
CA ARG A 246 -15.96 16.04 -4.29
C ARG A 246 -16.52 15.21 -3.15
N VAL A 247 -17.83 15.22 -2.98
CA VAL A 247 -18.56 14.17 -2.27
C VAL A 247 -18.47 12.93 -3.16
N LEU A 248 -17.90 11.87 -2.64
CA LEU A 248 -17.66 10.61 -3.37
C LEU A 248 -18.79 9.61 -3.09
N GLY A 249 -19.05 8.71 -4.04
CA GLY A 249 -20.04 7.66 -3.90
C GLY A 249 -21.43 8.03 -4.44
N ALA A 250 -22.31 7.04 -4.42
CA ALA A 250 -23.73 7.14 -4.72
C ALA A 250 -24.54 6.31 -3.72
N LEU A 251 -25.70 6.81 -3.28
CA LEU A 251 -26.61 6.11 -2.38
C LEU A 251 -27.58 5.26 -3.19
N TYR A 252 -27.76 4.02 -2.77
CA TYR A 252 -28.76 3.06 -3.25
C TYR A 252 -29.68 2.73 -2.07
N PRO A 253 -30.89 3.33 -2.01
CA PRO A 253 -31.82 3.07 -0.91
C PRO A 253 -32.31 1.63 -0.91
N ALA A 254 -32.67 1.11 0.29
CA ALA A 254 -33.30 -0.19 0.48
C ALA A 254 -34.77 -0.19 0.06
#